data_a7a806ea6fa69b26ed3d8f360d7c54ac
#
_entry.id   a7a806ea6fa69b26ed3d8f360d7c54ac
#
_cell.length_a   1.000
_cell.length_b   1.000
_cell.length_c   1.000
_cell.angle_alpha   90.00
_cell.angle_beta   90.00
_cell.angle_gamma   90.00
#
_symmetry.space_group_name_H-M   'P 1'
#
loop_
_entity.id
_entity.type
_entity.pdbx_description
1 polymer ?
#
loop_
_entity_poly.entity_id
_entity_poly.type
_entity_poly.pdbx_seq_one_letter_code
_entity_poly.pdbx_strand_id
1 'polypeptide(L)'
;MSDSGFRRTKENKATCEEVARLAKELNAKAVVFSADEKFKHGKANRAAIRAFLGFVPDMPPIVFDFPAWKPSDIVAACGDRPAVAAYDPLTDDPPPPASMVYIRLPGPAGHRSRYDEASIEKIAEHCKTLDPELGICVFQNIDMQTNAHQLIKRLK
;
A
#
# COMPACT_ATOMS: atom_id res chain seq x y z
N MET A 1 4.67 13.24 0.33
CA MET A 1 5.43 13.92 -0.74
C MET A 1 4.87 15.33 -0.88
N SER A 2 5.73 16.31 -1.24
CA SER A 2 5.36 17.70 -1.40
C SER A 2 4.29 17.92 -2.48
N ASP A 3 3.80 19.17 -2.66
CA ASP A 3 2.80 19.56 -3.68
C ASP A 3 3.16 19.18 -5.13
N SER A 4 4.41 18.76 -5.38
CA SER A 4 4.87 18.25 -6.67
C SER A 4 4.36 16.83 -7.00
N GLY A 5 3.74 16.11 -6.05
CA GLY A 5 3.27 14.74 -6.24
C GLY A 5 4.39 13.79 -6.69
N PHE A 6 4.11 12.93 -7.66
CA PHE A 6 5.05 11.94 -8.20
C PHE A 6 5.87 12.47 -9.41
N ARG A 7 5.99 13.79 -9.56
CA ARG A 7 6.74 14.38 -10.68
C ARG A 7 8.24 14.23 -10.51
N ARG A 8 8.97 14.15 -11.63
CA ARG A 8 10.43 14.09 -11.65
C ARG A 8 11.01 15.47 -11.40
N THR A 9 11.16 15.84 -10.12
CA THR A 9 11.82 17.06 -9.67
C THR A 9 13.12 16.74 -8.92
N LYS A 10 14.01 17.72 -8.76
CA LYS A 10 15.23 17.55 -7.96
C LYS A 10 14.91 17.22 -6.50
N GLU A 11 13.87 17.87 -5.95
CA GLU A 11 13.41 17.64 -4.57
C GLU A 11 12.87 16.21 -4.39
N ASN A 12 12.00 15.76 -5.29
CA ASN A 12 11.47 14.38 -5.20
C ASN A 12 12.58 13.35 -5.35
N LYS A 13 13.58 13.59 -6.20
CA LYS A 13 14.73 12.71 -6.33
C LYS A 13 15.53 12.66 -5.02
N ALA A 14 15.88 13.80 -4.43
CA ALA A 14 16.58 13.87 -3.16
C ALA A 14 15.79 13.20 -2.03
N THR A 15 14.46 13.41 -1.98
CA THR A 15 13.58 12.74 -1.02
C THR A 15 13.62 11.22 -1.20
N CYS A 16 13.58 10.70 -2.42
CA CYS A 16 13.64 9.27 -2.68
C CYS A 16 15.00 8.66 -2.30
N GLU A 17 16.10 9.39 -2.54
CA GLU A 17 17.44 8.97 -2.12
C GLU A 17 17.54 8.86 -0.60
N GLU A 18 17.00 9.84 0.13
CA GLU A 18 16.97 9.82 1.59
C GLU A 18 16.07 8.71 2.13
N VAL A 19 14.89 8.50 1.54
CA VAL A 19 13.98 7.40 1.91
C VAL A 19 14.66 6.05 1.68
N ALA A 20 15.37 5.86 0.57
CA ALA A 20 16.10 4.63 0.29
C ALA A 20 17.21 4.37 1.33
N ARG A 21 17.96 5.43 1.69
CA ARG A 21 18.98 5.35 2.74
C ARG A 21 18.39 4.93 4.08
N LEU A 22 17.32 5.61 4.53
CA LEU A 22 16.64 5.30 5.78
C LEU A 22 16.01 3.90 5.77
N ALA A 23 15.38 3.51 4.67
CA ALA A 23 14.79 2.18 4.54
C ALA A 23 15.84 1.07 4.70
N LYS A 24 17.04 1.27 4.17
CA LYS A 24 18.17 0.35 4.32
C LYS A 24 18.67 0.30 5.78
N GLU A 25 18.85 1.45 6.41
CA GLU A 25 19.30 1.54 7.80
C GLU A 25 18.31 0.89 8.78
N LEU A 26 17.01 1.06 8.54
CA LEU A 26 15.93 0.49 9.33
C LEU A 26 15.61 -0.97 9.00
N ASN A 27 16.29 -1.56 8.01
CA ASN A 27 15.94 -2.88 7.48
C ASN A 27 14.44 -3.00 7.12
N ALA A 28 13.89 -1.93 6.52
CA ALA A 28 12.49 -1.86 6.17
C ALA A 28 12.11 -2.98 5.19
N LYS A 29 10.91 -3.54 5.36
CA LYS A 29 10.41 -4.61 4.49
C LYS A 29 9.66 -4.06 3.28
N ALA A 30 9.21 -2.81 3.35
CA ALA A 30 8.54 -2.10 2.26
C ALA A 30 8.66 -0.59 2.46
N VAL A 31 8.49 0.16 1.38
CA VAL A 31 8.34 1.63 1.40
C VAL A 31 6.98 1.98 0.83
N VAL A 32 6.16 2.68 1.61
CA VAL A 32 4.81 3.08 1.21
C VAL A 32 4.80 4.52 0.72
N PHE A 33 4.37 4.71 -0.51
CA PHE A 33 4.09 6.02 -1.09
C PHE A 33 2.58 6.24 -1.14
N SER A 34 2.10 7.16 -0.34
CA SER A 34 0.67 7.49 -0.25
C SER A 34 0.34 8.78 -1.00
N ALA A 35 -0.87 8.84 -1.52
CA ALA A 35 -1.47 10.06 -2.02
C ALA A 35 -2.87 10.25 -1.40
N ASP A 36 -3.35 11.48 -1.42
CA ASP A 36 -4.70 11.80 -0.97
C ASP A 36 -5.76 11.49 -2.05
N GLU A 37 -7.03 11.65 -1.69
CA GLU A 37 -8.17 11.43 -2.58
C GLU A 37 -8.21 12.37 -3.81
N LYS A 38 -7.40 13.45 -3.82
CA LYS A 38 -7.31 14.37 -4.96
C LYS A 38 -6.43 13.80 -6.07
N PHE A 39 -5.55 12.85 -5.75
CA PHE A 39 -4.72 12.14 -6.72
C PHE A 39 -5.54 11.08 -7.46
N LYS A 40 -6.44 11.52 -8.34
CA LYS A 40 -7.37 10.64 -9.05
C LYS A 40 -6.71 9.89 -10.19
N HIS A 41 -7.23 8.68 -10.47
CA HIS A 41 -6.81 7.90 -11.63
C HIS A 41 -7.03 8.69 -12.93
N GLY A 42 -6.05 8.67 -13.82
CA GLY A 42 -6.10 9.34 -15.13
C GLY A 42 -4.78 9.23 -15.88
N LYS A 43 -4.82 9.54 -17.18
CA LYS A 43 -3.65 9.42 -18.07
C LYS A 43 -2.41 10.15 -17.55
N ALA A 44 -2.58 11.38 -17.07
CA ALA A 44 -1.48 12.20 -16.57
C ALA A 44 -0.84 11.59 -15.30
N ASN A 45 -1.67 11.13 -14.34
CA ASN A 45 -1.18 10.55 -13.10
C ASN A 45 -0.55 9.16 -13.32
N ARG A 46 -1.08 8.35 -14.25
CA ARG A 46 -0.42 7.10 -14.67
C ARG A 46 0.97 7.37 -15.26
N ALA A 47 1.09 8.37 -16.12
CA ALA A 47 2.38 8.76 -16.67
C ALA A 47 3.35 9.27 -15.59
N ALA A 48 2.85 10.01 -14.59
CA ALA A 48 3.64 10.48 -13.47
C ALA A 48 4.19 9.31 -12.63
N ILE A 49 3.38 8.27 -12.35
CA ILE A 49 3.82 7.07 -11.61
C ILE A 49 4.90 6.32 -12.40
N ARG A 50 4.74 6.13 -13.70
CA ARG A 50 5.78 5.49 -14.54
C ARG A 50 7.09 6.28 -14.54
N ALA A 51 6.99 7.61 -14.69
CA ALA A 51 8.17 8.48 -14.63
C ALA A 51 8.84 8.43 -13.25
N PHE A 52 8.05 8.41 -12.17
CA PHE A 52 8.52 8.28 -10.80
C PHE A 52 9.32 6.98 -10.61
N LEU A 53 8.75 5.85 -10.98
CA LEU A 53 9.41 4.55 -10.90
C LEU A 53 10.69 4.47 -11.76
N GLY A 54 10.80 5.30 -12.79
CA GLY A 54 11.99 5.39 -13.64
C GLY A 54 13.20 6.07 -13.00
N PHE A 55 13.02 6.84 -11.91
CA PHE A 55 14.12 7.54 -11.24
C PHE A 55 14.28 7.19 -9.75
N VAL A 56 13.37 6.41 -9.20
CA VAL A 56 13.48 5.92 -7.83
C VAL A 56 14.73 5.04 -7.71
N PRO A 57 15.61 5.28 -6.70
CA PRO A 57 16.77 4.43 -6.45
C PRO A 57 16.34 3.03 -6.00
N ASP A 58 17.31 2.12 -5.99
CA ASP A 58 17.09 0.77 -5.43
C ASP A 58 16.73 0.86 -3.95
N MET A 59 15.58 0.28 -3.60
CA MET A 59 15.02 0.27 -2.25
C MET A 59 14.15 -0.98 -2.04
N PRO A 60 13.71 -1.26 -0.79
CA PRO A 60 12.72 -2.32 -0.53
C PRO A 60 11.48 -2.21 -1.40
N PRO A 61 10.67 -3.27 -1.53
CA PRO A 61 9.45 -3.26 -2.32
C PRO A 61 8.61 -2.00 -2.12
N ILE A 62 8.21 -1.39 -3.23
CA ILE A 62 7.40 -0.17 -3.22
C ILE A 62 5.93 -0.55 -3.14
N VAL A 63 5.23 0.07 -2.20
CA VAL A 63 3.78 -0.01 -2.07
C VAL A 63 3.18 1.34 -2.41
N PHE A 64 2.19 1.37 -3.29
CA PHE A 64 1.37 2.54 -3.54
C PHE A 64 0.03 2.43 -2.82
N ASP A 65 -0.26 3.44 -2.00
CA ASP A 65 -1.52 3.59 -1.28
C ASP A 65 -2.27 4.83 -1.82
N PHE A 66 -3.15 4.58 -2.79
CA PHE A 66 -3.93 5.60 -3.49
C PHE A 66 -5.43 5.36 -3.30
N PRO A 67 -6.07 5.98 -2.29
CA PRO A 67 -7.50 5.74 -1.98
C PRO A 67 -8.46 6.00 -3.14
N ALA A 68 -8.08 6.88 -4.07
CA ALA A 68 -8.91 7.24 -5.23
C ALA A 68 -8.67 6.34 -6.47
N TRP A 69 -7.88 5.26 -6.35
CA TRP A 69 -7.58 4.36 -7.44
C TRP A 69 -8.02 2.94 -7.10
N LYS A 70 -8.42 2.17 -8.11
CA LYS A 70 -8.56 0.72 -7.94
C LYS A 70 -7.18 0.07 -7.84
N PRO A 71 -7.00 -0.96 -7.01
CA PRO A 71 -5.72 -1.66 -6.89
C PRO A 71 -5.17 -2.16 -8.24
N SER A 72 -6.03 -2.68 -9.11
CA SER A 72 -5.68 -3.11 -10.47
C SER A 72 -5.15 -1.98 -11.35
N ASP A 73 -5.68 -0.76 -11.20
CA ASP A 73 -5.22 0.42 -11.95
C ASP A 73 -3.84 0.88 -11.48
N ILE A 74 -3.54 0.74 -10.19
CA ILE A 74 -2.21 1.01 -9.63
C ILE A 74 -1.19 0.05 -10.25
N VAL A 75 -1.47 -1.25 -10.23
CA VAL A 75 -0.59 -2.27 -10.81
C VAL A 75 -0.38 -2.01 -12.31
N ALA A 76 -1.45 -1.73 -13.06
CA ALA A 76 -1.36 -1.40 -14.48
C ALA A 76 -0.55 -0.12 -14.77
N ALA A 77 -0.58 0.86 -13.85
CA ALA A 77 0.24 2.07 -13.98
C ALA A 77 1.73 1.80 -13.78
N CYS A 78 2.09 0.80 -12.96
CA CYS A 78 3.48 0.43 -12.69
C CYS A 78 4.15 -0.29 -13.88
N GLY A 79 3.36 -0.96 -14.75
CA GLY A 79 3.89 -1.75 -15.87
C GLY A 79 4.77 -2.90 -15.38
N ASP A 80 5.95 -3.05 -15.96
CA ASP A 80 6.90 -4.13 -15.62
C ASP A 80 7.73 -3.83 -14.35
N ARG A 81 7.51 -2.69 -13.70
CA ARG A 81 8.22 -2.33 -12.47
C ARG A 81 7.57 -3.00 -11.26
N PRO A 82 8.36 -3.65 -10.40
CA PRO A 82 7.82 -4.30 -9.20
C PRO A 82 7.30 -3.25 -8.23
N ALA A 83 5.98 -3.13 -8.13
CA ALA A 83 5.32 -2.32 -7.13
C ALA A 83 3.99 -2.98 -6.73
N VAL A 84 3.59 -2.77 -5.49
CA VAL A 84 2.43 -3.38 -4.86
C VAL A 84 1.36 -2.32 -4.66
N ALA A 85 0.11 -2.65 -4.93
CA ALA A 85 -1.03 -1.81 -4.57
C ALA A 85 -1.49 -2.15 -3.14
N ALA A 86 -1.61 -1.14 -2.29
CA ALA A 86 -2.34 -1.29 -1.03
C ALA A 86 -3.84 -1.42 -1.31
N TYR A 87 -4.53 -2.28 -0.58
CA TYR A 87 -5.98 -2.47 -0.72
C TYR A 87 -6.64 -2.88 0.60
N ASP A 88 -7.94 -2.69 0.68
CA ASP A 88 -8.80 -3.16 1.76
C ASP A 88 -9.67 -4.31 1.25
N PRO A 89 -9.49 -5.57 1.71
CA PRO A 89 -10.22 -6.73 1.20
C PRO A 89 -11.72 -6.69 1.50
N LEU A 90 -12.18 -5.76 2.33
CA LEU A 90 -13.61 -5.58 2.62
C LEU A 90 -14.31 -4.67 1.61
N THR A 91 -13.58 -3.83 0.89
CA THR A 91 -14.12 -2.80 0.01
C THR A 91 -13.56 -2.81 -1.40
N ASP A 92 -12.35 -3.32 -1.58
CA ASP A 92 -11.64 -3.31 -2.85
C ASP A 92 -11.61 -4.72 -3.49
N ASP A 93 -11.61 -4.76 -4.80
CA ASP A 93 -11.23 -5.96 -5.52
C ASP A 93 -9.71 -6.20 -5.33
N PRO A 94 -9.29 -7.42 -4.98
CA PRO A 94 -7.87 -7.69 -4.77
C PRO A 94 -7.06 -7.48 -6.07
N PRO A 95 -5.83 -6.95 -5.96
CA PRO A 95 -4.93 -6.87 -7.10
C PRO A 95 -4.53 -8.28 -7.59
N PRO A 96 -3.95 -8.38 -8.79
CA PRO A 96 -3.35 -9.64 -9.24
C PRO A 96 -2.36 -10.21 -8.22
N PRO A 97 -2.24 -11.55 -8.13
CA PRO A 97 -1.30 -12.20 -7.22
C PRO A 97 0.13 -11.69 -7.41
N ALA A 98 0.83 -11.48 -6.31
CA ALA A 98 2.22 -11.01 -6.27
C ALA A 98 2.96 -11.68 -5.10
N SER A 99 4.31 -11.68 -5.15
CA SER A 99 5.14 -12.21 -4.06
C SER A 99 5.00 -11.42 -2.76
N MET A 100 4.52 -10.18 -2.84
CA MET A 100 4.22 -9.35 -1.68
C MET A 100 2.77 -8.86 -1.73
N VAL A 101 2.11 -8.88 -0.57
CA VAL A 101 0.76 -8.35 -0.38
C VAL A 101 0.78 -7.28 0.71
N TYR A 102 0.08 -6.17 0.47
CA TYR A 102 -0.09 -5.10 1.45
C TYR A 102 -1.57 -4.78 1.63
N ILE A 103 -2.11 -5.12 2.79
CA ILE A 103 -3.50 -4.87 3.18
C ILE A 103 -3.55 -3.66 4.11
N ARG A 104 -4.36 -2.66 3.75
CA ARG A 104 -4.56 -1.45 4.52
C ARG A 104 -5.99 -1.39 5.02
N LEU A 105 -6.16 -1.31 6.33
CA LEU A 105 -7.43 -1.39 7.03
C LEU A 105 -7.71 -0.08 7.79
N PRO A 106 -8.30 0.94 7.14
CA PRO A 106 -8.51 2.27 7.73
C PRO A 106 -9.65 2.30 8.75
N GLY A 107 -10.45 1.23 8.82
CA GLY A 107 -11.69 1.16 9.57
C GLY A 107 -12.92 1.35 8.66
N PRO A 108 -14.06 0.70 8.97
CA PRO A 108 -15.26 0.68 8.10
C PRO A 108 -15.87 2.06 7.85
N ALA A 109 -15.63 3.02 8.74
CA ALA A 109 -16.00 4.43 8.59
C ALA A 109 -14.82 5.37 8.94
N GLY A 110 -13.61 4.96 8.55
CA GLY A 110 -12.36 5.68 8.82
C GLY A 110 -11.74 5.35 10.19
N HIS A 111 -10.64 6.03 10.51
CA HIS A 111 -9.75 5.69 11.63
C HIS A 111 -10.41 5.72 13.03
N ARG A 112 -11.53 6.41 13.22
CA ARG A 112 -12.28 6.44 14.49
C ARG A 112 -13.31 5.32 14.62
N SER A 113 -13.50 4.51 13.59
CA SER A 113 -14.46 3.41 13.60
C SER A 113 -13.82 2.12 14.12
N ARG A 114 -14.67 1.11 14.37
CA ARG A 114 -14.27 -0.19 14.91
C ARG A 114 -14.68 -1.28 13.95
N TYR A 115 -13.81 -2.24 13.72
CA TYR A 115 -14.20 -3.49 13.05
C TYR A 115 -14.96 -4.38 14.02
N ASP A 116 -16.06 -4.94 13.57
CA ASP A 116 -16.74 -6.02 14.27
C ASP A 116 -16.02 -7.36 14.06
N GLU A 117 -16.43 -8.35 14.81
CA GLU A 117 -15.82 -9.69 14.77
C GLU A 117 -15.98 -10.35 13.39
N ALA A 118 -17.14 -10.15 12.74
CA ALA A 118 -17.40 -10.67 11.41
C ALA A 118 -16.49 -10.06 10.34
N SER A 119 -16.16 -8.79 10.45
CA SER A 119 -15.19 -8.12 9.57
C SER A 119 -13.78 -8.69 9.74
N ILE A 120 -13.34 -8.90 11.00
CA ILE A 120 -12.03 -9.51 11.27
C ILE A 120 -11.96 -10.95 10.74
N GLU A 121 -13.05 -11.72 10.85
CA GLU A 121 -13.13 -13.07 10.28
C GLU A 121 -12.99 -13.05 8.76
N LYS A 122 -13.72 -12.19 8.06
CA LYS A 122 -13.61 -12.03 6.59
C LYS A 122 -12.20 -11.66 6.16
N ILE A 123 -11.53 -10.75 6.89
CA ILE A 123 -10.14 -10.39 6.63
C ILE A 123 -9.24 -11.62 6.80
N ALA A 124 -9.43 -12.40 7.86
CA ALA A 124 -8.66 -13.62 8.11
C ALA A 124 -8.88 -14.67 7.02
N GLU A 125 -10.12 -14.91 6.62
CA GLU A 125 -10.46 -15.82 5.53
C GLU A 125 -9.78 -15.39 4.23
N HIS A 126 -9.86 -14.09 3.89
CA HIS A 126 -9.17 -13.55 2.73
C HIS A 126 -7.65 -13.79 2.82
N CYS A 127 -7.02 -13.46 3.94
CA CYS A 127 -5.58 -13.67 4.13
C CYS A 127 -5.17 -15.15 3.96
N LYS A 128 -6.01 -16.10 4.38
CA LYS A 128 -5.77 -17.55 4.21
C LYS A 128 -5.80 -17.99 2.74
N THR A 129 -6.48 -17.27 1.86
CA THR A 129 -6.49 -17.55 0.41
C THR A 129 -5.24 -17.06 -0.32
N LEU A 130 -4.43 -16.25 0.34
CA LEU A 130 -3.22 -15.67 -0.23
C LEU A 130 -2.01 -16.54 0.10
N ASP A 131 -1.04 -16.58 -0.83
CA ASP A 131 0.22 -17.30 -0.65
C ASP A 131 1.42 -16.40 -1.03
N PRO A 132 1.59 -15.23 -0.37
CA PRO A 132 2.70 -14.35 -0.64
C PRO A 132 3.96 -14.78 0.13
N GLU A 133 5.13 -14.47 -0.41
CA GLU A 133 6.39 -14.57 0.35
C GLU A 133 6.42 -13.60 1.54
N LEU A 134 5.76 -12.44 1.40
CA LEU A 134 5.62 -11.42 2.44
C LEU A 134 4.21 -10.82 2.43
N GLY A 135 3.47 -11.03 3.50
CA GLY A 135 2.19 -10.37 3.77
C GLY A 135 2.33 -9.30 4.85
N ILE A 136 1.89 -8.08 4.56
CA ILE A 136 1.81 -6.98 5.53
C ILE A 136 0.36 -6.55 5.64
N CYS A 137 -0.16 -6.54 6.87
CA CYS A 137 -1.52 -6.08 7.17
C CYS A 137 -1.46 -4.95 8.20
N VAL A 138 -1.97 -3.78 7.85
CA VAL A 138 -1.88 -2.56 8.66
C VAL A 138 -3.27 -2.08 9.04
N PHE A 139 -3.60 -2.19 10.32
CA PHE A 139 -4.79 -1.57 10.88
C PHE A 139 -4.49 -0.11 11.22
N GLN A 140 -5.38 0.79 10.81
CA GLN A 140 -5.27 2.24 11.04
C GLN A 140 -6.49 2.79 11.79
N ASN A 141 -7.35 1.92 12.29
CA ASN A 141 -8.54 2.27 13.06
C ASN A 141 -8.22 2.43 14.57
N ILE A 142 -9.21 2.87 15.34
CA ILE A 142 -9.03 3.16 16.78
C ILE A 142 -8.56 1.94 17.60
N ASP A 143 -8.95 0.73 17.21
CA ASP A 143 -8.62 -0.52 17.90
C ASP A 143 -7.49 -1.31 17.17
N MET A 144 -6.63 -0.61 16.43
CA MET A 144 -5.62 -1.22 15.54
C MET A 144 -4.81 -2.34 16.20
N GLN A 145 -4.36 -2.14 17.44
CA GLN A 145 -3.56 -3.13 18.16
C GLN A 145 -4.38 -4.38 18.51
N THR A 146 -5.60 -4.20 19.02
CA THR A 146 -6.52 -5.29 19.34
C THR A 146 -6.87 -6.09 18.09
N ASN A 147 -7.21 -5.40 16.99
CA ASN A 147 -7.59 -6.04 15.74
C ASN A 147 -6.42 -6.80 15.10
N ALA A 148 -5.20 -6.27 15.18
CA ALA A 148 -4.01 -6.99 14.73
C ALA A 148 -3.80 -8.30 15.52
N HIS A 149 -3.93 -8.27 16.84
CA HIS A 149 -3.86 -9.47 17.66
C HIS A 149 -4.98 -10.48 17.35
N GLN A 150 -6.21 -10.01 17.12
CA GLN A 150 -7.33 -10.87 16.72
C GLN A 150 -7.07 -11.55 15.39
N LEU A 151 -6.54 -10.81 14.39
CA LEU A 151 -6.18 -11.37 13.09
C LEU A 151 -5.08 -12.43 13.23
N ILE A 152 -4.00 -12.15 13.95
CA ILE A 152 -2.91 -13.11 14.17
C ILE A 152 -3.41 -14.41 14.79
N LYS A 153 -4.36 -14.35 15.75
CA LYS A 153 -4.94 -15.55 16.35
C LYS A 153 -5.73 -16.40 15.36
N ARG A 154 -6.36 -15.78 14.36
CA ARG A 154 -7.17 -16.48 13.34
C ARG A 154 -6.32 -17.03 12.18
N LEU A 155 -5.12 -16.54 12.01
CA LEU A 155 -4.17 -17.02 10.99
C LEU A 155 -3.29 -18.17 11.46
N LYS A 156 -3.30 -18.48 12.76
CA LYS A 156 -2.62 -19.63 13.35
C LYS A 156 -3.50 -20.87 13.30
#